data_870b87ba89f42a3d2a1f62506bde3035
#
_entry.id   870b87ba89f42a3d2a1f62506bde3035
#
_cell.length_a   1.000
_cell.length_b   1.000
_cell.length_c   1.000
_cell.angle_alpha   90.00
_cell.angle_beta   90.00
_cell.angle_gamma   90.00
#
_symmetry.space_group_name_H-M   'P 1'
#
loop_
_entity.id
_entity.type
_entity.pdbx_description
1 polymer ?
#
loop_
_entity_poly.entity_id
_entity_poly.type
_entity_poly.pdbx_seq_one_letter_code
_entity_poly.pdbx_strand_id
1 'polypeptide(L)'
;MAAGAVTTITHASFNDPHGVAVNPGGNVYVTNQGSNTVSVIDPATNTVTGSITDGNGPSGVAVSPVTGLVFVTNFDSNTVSVIDPNTNTVTGSIPVGTGAYGVAVNPGGNIYVTNQFSNTVSVIDPATNTVTGSPIPVGLDPTGVAVNPVTGVVYVTNSLDDTVSVITGEPARSVCSAAI
;
A
#
# COMPACT_ATOMS: atom_id res chain seq x y z
N MET A 1 15.06 20.13 21.73
CA MET A 1 14.19 20.12 20.51
C MET A 1 12.85 20.70 20.94
N ALA A 2 12.34 21.72 20.25
CA ALA A 2 10.98 22.22 20.51
C ALA A 2 9.98 21.11 20.11
N ALA A 3 8.92 20.93 20.91
CA ALA A 3 7.82 20.06 20.54
C ALA A 3 7.21 20.55 19.21
N GLY A 4 7.05 19.66 18.24
CA GLY A 4 6.44 20.03 16.98
C GLY A 4 5.02 20.55 17.18
N ALA A 5 4.61 21.55 16.40
CA ALA A 5 3.24 22.02 16.39
C ALA A 5 2.35 20.96 15.72
N VAL A 6 1.18 20.69 16.32
CA VAL A 6 0.16 19.80 15.74
C VAL A 6 -0.91 20.66 15.07
N THR A 7 -1.18 20.36 13.79
CA THR A 7 -2.29 20.94 13.04
C THR A 7 -3.22 19.81 12.63
N THR A 8 -4.53 19.98 12.81
CA THR A 8 -5.53 19.00 12.42
C THR A 8 -6.18 19.42 11.11
N ILE A 9 -6.19 18.50 10.14
CA ILE A 9 -6.94 18.67 8.89
C ILE A 9 -8.32 18.05 9.09
N THR A 10 -9.38 18.82 8.85
CA THR A 10 -10.77 18.35 8.87
C THR A 10 -11.38 18.53 7.48
N HIS A 11 -12.04 17.48 6.98
CA HIS A 11 -12.72 17.54 5.68
C HIS A 11 -13.87 16.52 5.63
N ALA A 12 -14.92 16.84 4.87
CA ALA A 12 -16.12 15.99 4.75
C ALA A 12 -15.83 14.64 4.03
N SER A 13 -14.72 14.53 3.29
CA SER A 13 -14.31 13.27 2.67
C SER A 13 -13.71 12.26 3.65
N PHE A 14 -13.28 12.69 4.84
CA PHE A 14 -12.77 11.77 5.85
C PHE A 14 -13.93 11.02 6.52
N ASN A 15 -13.98 9.72 6.27
CA ASN A 15 -14.97 8.83 6.87
C ASN A 15 -14.25 7.51 7.19
N ASP A 16 -13.99 7.30 8.48
CA ASP A 16 -13.16 6.20 8.97
C ASP A 16 -11.78 6.15 8.26
N PRO A 17 -10.95 7.21 8.38
CA PRO A 17 -9.64 7.26 7.74
C PRO A 17 -8.73 6.21 8.37
N HIS A 18 -8.09 5.37 7.54
CA HIS A 18 -7.33 4.21 7.99
C HIS A 18 -5.84 4.28 7.64
N GLY A 19 -5.50 4.29 6.37
CA GLY A 19 -4.12 4.33 5.87
C GLY A 19 -3.73 5.72 5.38
N VAL A 20 -2.44 6.05 5.49
CA VAL A 20 -1.86 7.29 4.97
C VAL A 20 -0.52 7.01 4.31
N ALA A 21 -0.29 7.56 3.12
CA ALA A 21 0.99 7.51 2.43
C ALA A 21 1.32 8.84 1.76
N VAL A 22 2.61 9.13 1.69
CA VAL A 22 3.13 10.35 1.06
C VAL A 22 3.83 9.98 -0.24
N ASN A 23 3.43 10.61 -1.34
CA ASN A 23 4.18 10.52 -2.59
C ASN A 23 5.37 11.50 -2.50
N PRO A 24 6.62 11.04 -2.57
CA PRO A 24 7.78 11.91 -2.56
C PRO A 24 7.69 12.99 -3.66
N GLY A 25 7.65 14.26 -3.27
CA GLY A 25 7.47 15.40 -4.19
C GLY A 25 6.04 15.61 -4.69
N GLY A 26 5.04 14.95 -4.12
CA GLY A 26 3.65 15.03 -4.51
C GLY A 26 2.67 14.97 -3.34
N ASN A 27 1.45 14.54 -3.64
CA ASN A 27 0.33 14.53 -2.71
C ASN A 27 0.46 13.48 -1.59
N VAL A 28 -0.34 13.68 -0.53
CA VAL A 28 -0.60 12.70 0.51
C VAL A 28 -1.95 12.01 0.20
N TYR A 29 -1.98 10.68 0.35
CA TYR A 29 -3.15 9.86 0.11
C TYR A 29 -3.65 9.27 1.41
N VAL A 30 -4.95 9.39 1.68
CA VAL A 30 -5.60 8.86 2.89
C VAL A 30 -6.77 7.98 2.47
N THR A 31 -6.74 6.72 2.85
CA THR A 31 -7.86 5.79 2.63
C THR A 31 -8.99 6.07 3.62
N ASN A 32 -10.23 6.08 3.14
CA ASN A 32 -11.43 6.25 3.95
C ASN A 32 -12.28 4.99 3.83
N GLN A 33 -12.17 4.10 4.81
CA GLN A 33 -12.81 2.79 4.78
C GLN A 33 -14.35 2.91 4.78
N GLY A 34 -14.88 3.86 5.54
CA GLY A 34 -16.33 4.05 5.68
C GLY A 34 -17.02 4.69 4.47
N SER A 35 -16.27 5.25 3.48
CA SER A 35 -16.85 5.88 2.28
C SER A 35 -16.36 5.28 0.96
N ASN A 36 -15.48 4.28 1.00
CA ASN A 36 -14.89 3.68 -0.19
C ASN A 36 -14.18 4.72 -1.08
N THR A 37 -13.43 5.61 -0.45
CA THR A 37 -12.70 6.67 -1.16
C THR A 37 -11.27 6.80 -0.67
N VAL A 38 -10.44 7.47 -1.49
CA VAL A 38 -9.11 7.92 -1.12
C VAL A 38 -9.08 9.44 -1.22
N SER A 39 -8.83 10.13 -0.11
CA SER A 39 -8.65 11.58 -0.10
C SER A 39 -7.24 11.94 -0.54
N VAL A 40 -7.13 13.01 -1.33
CA VAL A 40 -5.87 13.57 -1.82
C VAL A 40 -5.61 14.89 -1.11
N ILE A 41 -4.46 15.03 -0.46
CA ILE A 41 -4.07 16.22 0.30
C ILE A 41 -2.85 16.86 -0.36
N ASP A 42 -2.89 18.15 -0.57
CA ASP A 42 -1.74 18.96 -0.96
C ASP A 42 -0.87 19.23 0.28
N PRO A 43 0.38 18.74 0.33
CA PRO A 43 1.25 18.93 1.49
C PRO A 43 1.76 20.38 1.66
N ALA A 44 1.69 21.21 0.62
CA ALA A 44 2.12 22.61 0.72
C ALA A 44 1.10 23.47 1.49
N THR A 45 -0.19 23.14 1.36
CA THR A 45 -1.30 23.87 1.99
C THR A 45 -1.97 23.10 3.13
N ASN A 46 -1.71 21.79 3.23
CA ASN A 46 -2.40 20.85 4.13
C ASN A 46 -3.92 20.86 3.92
N THR A 47 -4.37 21.00 2.67
CA THR A 47 -5.79 20.97 2.32
C THR A 47 -6.13 19.76 1.46
N VAL A 48 -7.35 19.22 1.61
CA VAL A 48 -7.86 18.18 0.71
C VAL A 48 -8.21 18.80 -0.62
N THR A 49 -7.58 18.30 -1.69
CA THR A 49 -7.75 18.79 -3.06
C THR A 49 -8.60 17.89 -3.93
N GLY A 50 -8.86 16.65 -3.48
CA GLY A 50 -9.65 15.68 -4.22
C GLY A 50 -10.06 14.48 -3.39
N SER A 51 -11.00 13.74 -3.94
CA SER A 51 -11.45 12.44 -3.43
C SER A 51 -11.61 11.49 -4.61
N ILE A 52 -10.97 10.33 -4.51
CA ILE A 52 -10.97 9.29 -5.54
C ILE A 52 -11.92 8.19 -5.08
N THR A 53 -12.89 7.82 -5.92
CA THR A 53 -13.70 6.63 -5.66
C THR A 53 -12.85 5.39 -5.88
N ASP A 54 -12.86 4.48 -4.92
CA ASP A 54 -12.04 3.28 -4.90
C ASP A 54 -12.89 2.01 -4.72
N GLY A 55 -12.24 0.87 -4.53
CA GLY A 55 -12.91 -0.39 -4.17
C GLY A 55 -13.54 -0.34 -2.78
N ASN A 56 -14.17 -1.44 -2.37
CA ASN A 56 -14.85 -1.49 -1.07
C ASN A 56 -13.87 -1.77 0.08
N GLY A 57 -13.98 -0.99 1.13
CA GLY A 57 -13.18 -1.09 2.34
C GLY A 57 -11.68 -0.76 2.12
N PRO A 58 -11.33 0.40 1.52
CA PRO A 58 -9.93 0.76 1.34
C PRO A 58 -9.24 0.89 2.71
N SER A 59 -8.16 0.13 2.91
CA SER A 59 -7.45 0.04 4.19
C SER A 59 -6.00 0.52 4.10
N GLY A 60 -5.09 -0.28 3.59
CA GLY A 60 -3.69 0.11 3.42
C GLY A 60 -3.46 0.96 2.17
N VAL A 61 -2.46 1.81 2.21
CA VAL A 61 -1.99 2.58 1.05
C VAL A 61 -0.48 2.68 1.04
N ALA A 62 0.14 2.51 -0.12
CA ALA A 62 1.58 2.68 -0.30
C ALA A 62 1.88 3.30 -1.67
N VAL A 63 3.00 4.02 -1.75
CA VAL A 63 3.47 4.65 -3.00
C VAL A 63 4.72 3.93 -3.48
N SER A 64 4.76 3.61 -4.76
CA SER A 64 5.97 3.06 -5.38
C SER A 64 7.03 4.16 -5.55
N PRO A 65 8.21 4.01 -4.96
CA PRO A 65 9.28 4.99 -5.13
C PRO A 65 9.88 4.99 -6.55
N VAL A 66 9.59 3.95 -7.35
CA VAL A 66 10.10 3.80 -8.71
C VAL A 66 9.17 4.41 -9.74
N THR A 67 7.86 4.13 -9.64
CA THR A 67 6.86 4.54 -10.63
C THR A 67 6.01 5.74 -10.18
N GLY A 68 6.01 6.05 -8.89
CA GLY A 68 5.11 7.02 -8.28
C GLY A 68 3.66 6.54 -8.14
N LEU A 69 3.30 5.38 -8.70
CA LEU A 69 1.96 4.82 -8.61
C LEU A 69 1.57 4.54 -7.15
N VAL A 70 0.31 4.75 -6.84
CA VAL A 70 -0.25 4.52 -5.51
C VAL A 70 -1.05 3.21 -5.52
N PHE A 71 -0.78 2.36 -4.54
CA PHE A 71 -1.43 1.06 -4.37
C PHE A 71 -2.29 1.09 -3.12
N VAL A 72 -3.57 0.75 -3.27
CA VAL A 72 -4.55 0.76 -2.18
C VAL A 72 -5.17 -0.63 -2.04
N THR A 73 -5.09 -1.21 -0.84
CA THR A 73 -5.77 -2.47 -0.55
C THR A 73 -7.23 -2.23 -0.24
N ASN A 74 -8.11 -3.01 -0.85
CA ASN A 74 -9.56 -2.97 -0.67
C ASN A 74 -9.99 -4.24 0.06
N PHE A 75 -10.21 -4.12 1.34
CA PHE A 75 -10.44 -5.24 2.27
C PHE A 75 -11.66 -6.07 1.87
N ASP A 76 -12.79 -5.41 1.61
CA ASP A 76 -14.05 -6.10 1.28
C ASP A 76 -14.12 -6.55 -0.19
N SER A 77 -13.36 -5.90 -1.09
CA SER A 77 -13.31 -6.28 -2.51
C SER A 77 -12.24 -7.34 -2.80
N ASN A 78 -11.31 -7.59 -1.88
CA ASN A 78 -10.17 -8.52 -2.09
C ASN A 78 -9.31 -8.12 -3.30
N THR A 79 -9.09 -6.83 -3.47
CA THR A 79 -8.33 -6.27 -4.59
C THR A 79 -7.29 -5.24 -4.11
N VAL A 80 -6.37 -4.92 -5.00
CA VAL A 80 -5.50 -3.74 -4.87
C VAL A 80 -5.80 -2.81 -6.04
N SER A 81 -6.19 -1.58 -5.74
CA SER A 81 -6.32 -0.53 -6.75
C SER A 81 -4.98 0.10 -7.07
N VAL A 82 -4.78 0.43 -8.34
CA VAL A 82 -3.63 1.19 -8.83
C VAL A 82 -4.11 2.58 -9.21
N ILE A 83 -3.58 3.61 -8.55
CA ILE A 83 -3.92 5.01 -8.79
C ILE A 83 -2.75 5.71 -9.47
N ASP A 84 -3.02 6.41 -10.56
CA ASP A 84 -2.07 7.32 -11.19
C ASP A 84 -2.10 8.68 -10.47
N PRO A 85 -0.98 9.11 -9.85
CA PRO A 85 -0.92 10.36 -9.10
C PRO A 85 -1.00 11.62 -9.98
N ASN A 86 -0.77 11.49 -11.30
CA ASN A 86 -0.86 12.64 -12.21
C ASN A 86 -2.31 13.00 -12.55
N THR A 87 -3.18 11.99 -12.60
CA THR A 87 -4.61 12.15 -12.91
C THR A 87 -5.50 12.01 -11.68
N ASN A 88 -4.97 11.44 -10.58
CA ASN A 88 -5.73 11.06 -9.39
C ASN A 88 -6.94 10.15 -9.74
N THR A 89 -6.71 9.17 -10.61
CA THR A 89 -7.72 8.19 -11.02
C THR A 89 -7.24 6.76 -10.81
N VAL A 90 -8.17 5.84 -10.52
CA VAL A 90 -7.89 4.41 -10.51
C VAL A 90 -7.70 3.94 -11.95
N THR A 91 -6.52 3.41 -12.25
CA THR A 91 -6.12 2.91 -13.58
C THR A 91 -6.13 1.39 -13.67
N GLY A 92 -6.21 0.70 -12.55
CA GLY A 92 -6.23 -0.76 -12.50
C GLY A 92 -6.75 -1.29 -11.18
N SER A 93 -7.22 -2.54 -11.20
CA SER A 93 -7.63 -3.31 -10.03
C SER A 93 -7.06 -4.71 -10.14
N ILE A 94 -6.31 -5.14 -9.13
CA ILE A 94 -5.56 -6.39 -9.10
C ILE A 94 -6.22 -7.32 -8.08
N PRO A 95 -6.77 -8.47 -8.48
CA PRO A 95 -7.28 -9.46 -7.53
C PRO A 95 -6.14 -10.04 -6.67
N VAL A 96 -6.38 -10.17 -5.37
CA VAL A 96 -5.46 -10.76 -4.39
C VAL A 96 -6.19 -11.77 -3.50
N GLY A 97 -5.58 -12.17 -2.38
CA GLY A 97 -6.25 -13.05 -1.41
C GLY A 97 -7.35 -12.33 -0.63
N THR A 98 -8.08 -13.10 0.19
CA THR A 98 -9.25 -12.60 0.93
C THR A 98 -8.84 -11.71 2.11
N GLY A 99 -9.50 -10.56 2.24
CA GLY A 99 -9.22 -9.58 3.28
C GLY A 99 -7.92 -8.82 3.03
N ALA A 100 -7.76 -8.21 1.86
CA ALA A 100 -6.58 -7.39 1.53
C ALA A 100 -6.43 -6.22 2.50
N TYR A 101 -5.37 -6.20 3.32
CA TYR A 101 -5.26 -5.26 4.44
C TYR A 101 -4.04 -4.36 4.36
N GLY A 102 -2.87 -4.86 4.69
CA GLY A 102 -1.62 -4.10 4.65
C GLY A 102 -0.96 -4.15 3.27
N VAL A 103 -0.25 -3.09 2.91
CA VAL A 103 0.53 -3.03 1.67
C VAL A 103 1.88 -2.36 1.91
N ALA A 104 2.94 -2.94 1.34
CA ALA A 104 4.27 -2.34 1.36
C ALA A 104 4.96 -2.52 0.01
N VAL A 105 5.77 -1.54 -0.37
CA VAL A 105 6.52 -1.55 -1.64
C VAL A 105 8.00 -1.72 -1.35
N ASN A 106 8.62 -2.71 -1.99
CA ASN A 106 10.05 -2.86 -1.97
C ASN A 106 10.70 -1.79 -2.89
N PRO A 107 11.79 -1.14 -2.49
CA PRO A 107 12.56 -0.26 -3.38
C PRO A 107 12.98 -0.91 -4.70
N GLY A 108 13.13 -2.25 -4.74
CA GLY A 108 13.34 -3.03 -5.96
C GLY A 108 12.10 -3.20 -6.84
N GLY A 109 10.93 -2.74 -6.37
CA GLY A 109 9.69 -2.62 -7.11
C GLY A 109 8.54 -3.53 -6.68
N ASN A 110 8.77 -4.72 -6.15
CA ASN A 110 7.69 -5.64 -5.77
C ASN A 110 6.78 -5.06 -4.67
N ILE A 111 5.49 -5.35 -4.77
CA ILE A 111 4.47 -4.91 -3.81
C ILE A 111 3.98 -6.14 -3.05
N TYR A 112 3.98 -6.04 -1.72
CA TYR A 112 3.54 -7.11 -0.82
C TYR A 112 2.23 -6.71 -0.16
N VAL A 113 1.26 -7.60 -0.22
CA VAL A 113 -0.11 -7.38 0.28
C VAL A 113 -0.46 -8.49 1.27
N THR A 114 -0.80 -8.13 2.50
CA THR A 114 -1.33 -9.09 3.47
C THR A 114 -2.79 -9.39 3.16
N ASN A 115 -3.13 -10.69 3.14
CA ASN A 115 -4.48 -11.18 2.94
C ASN A 115 -4.95 -11.78 4.27
N GLN A 116 -5.65 -10.97 5.05
CA GLN A 116 -5.96 -11.25 6.46
C GLN A 116 -6.71 -12.58 6.65
N PHE A 117 -7.75 -12.82 5.86
CA PHE A 117 -8.56 -14.03 5.99
C PHE A 117 -7.99 -15.26 5.26
N SER A 118 -7.08 -15.05 4.31
CA SER A 118 -6.38 -16.15 3.62
C SER A 118 -5.12 -16.60 4.34
N ASN A 119 -4.64 -15.86 5.35
CA ASN A 119 -3.37 -16.11 6.04
C ASN A 119 -2.18 -16.18 5.07
N THR A 120 -2.15 -15.29 4.10
CA THR A 120 -1.13 -15.26 3.05
C THR A 120 -0.66 -13.84 2.76
N VAL A 121 0.45 -13.77 2.03
CA VAL A 121 0.92 -12.54 1.36
C VAL A 121 0.89 -12.75 -0.14
N SER A 122 0.24 -11.84 -0.87
CA SER A 122 0.33 -11.73 -2.32
C SER A 122 1.50 -10.85 -2.72
N VAL A 123 2.22 -11.23 -3.78
CA VAL A 123 3.31 -10.44 -4.36
C VAL A 123 2.86 -9.94 -5.72
N ILE A 124 2.91 -8.62 -5.93
CA ILE A 124 2.53 -7.97 -7.19
C ILE A 124 3.79 -7.45 -7.89
N ASP A 125 3.92 -7.76 -9.18
CA ASP A 125 4.93 -7.16 -10.05
C ASP A 125 4.43 -5.80 -10.56
N PRO A 126 5.10 -4.69 -10.21
CA PRO A 126 4.69 -3.36 -10.62
C PRO A 126 4.86 -3.08 -12.13
N ALA A 127 5.65 -3.89 -12.84
CA ALA A 127 5.82 -3.74 -14.29
C ALA A 127 4.61 -4.25 -15.08
N THR A 128 3.93 -5.26 -14.53
CA THR A 128 2.75 -5.87 -15.16
C THR A 128 1.44 -5.58 -14.45
N ASN A 129 1.52 -5.09 -13.19
CA ASN A 129 0.39 -4.92 -12.27
C ASN A 129 -0.40 -6.24 -12.09
N THR A 130 0.30 -7.35 -11.96
CA THR A 130 -0.28 -8.68 -11.73
C THR A 130 0.36 -9.37 -10.54
N VAL A 131 -0.40 -10.25 -9.87
CA VAL A 131 0.15 -11.13 -8.84
C VAL A 131 1.11 -12.12 -9.49
N THR A 132 2.29 -12.28 -8.87
CA THR A 132 3.33 -13.20 -9.32
C THR A 132 3.45 -14.39 -8.37
N GLY A 133 3.61 -15.57 -8.92
CA GLY A 133 3.74 -16.80 -8.15
C GLY A 133 2.50 -17.20 -7.36
N SER A 134 2.68 -18.14 -6.44
CA SER A 134 1.63 -18.53 -5.48
C SER A 134 1.64 -17.61 -4.26
N PRO A 135 0.49 -17.37 -3.61
CA PRO A 135 0.45 -16.66 -2.35
C PRO A 135 1.39 -17.31 -1.32
N ILE A 136 2.12 -16.49 -0.58
CA ILE A 136 3.08 -16.94 0.43
C ILE A 136 2.32 -17.19 1.74
N PRO A 137 2.29 -18.41 2.28
CA PRO A 137 1.67 -18.69 3.58
C PRO A 137 2.43 -17.95 4.70
N VAL A 138 1.68 -17.37 5.64
CA VAL A 138 2.19 -16.72 6.86
C VAL A 138 1.38 -17.19 8.07
N GLY A 139 1.54 -16.56 9.22
CA GLY A 139 0.72 -16.86 10.39
C GLY A 139 -0.71 -16.36 10.26
N LEU A 140 -1.51 -16.56 11.31
CA LEU A 140 -2.95 -16.23 11.31
C LEU A 140 -3.19 -14.73 11.43
N ASP A 141 -4.16 -14.25 10.65
CA ASP A 141 -4.62 -12.86 10.65
C ASP A 141 -3.47 -11.87 10.37
N PRO A 142 -2.78 -11.97 9.20
CA PRO A 142 -1.70 -11.06 8.85
C PRO A 142 -2.25 -9.66 8.59
N THR A 143 -1.70 -8.66 9.29
CA THR A 143 -2.15 -7.26 9.21
C THR A 143 -1.07 -6.32 8.68
N GLY A 144 -0.04 -6.06 9.48
CA GLY A 144 1.04 -5.17 9.09
C GLY A 144 2.07 -5.85 8.19
N VAL A 145 2.60 -5.11 7.23
CA VAL A 145 3.71 -5.55 6.39
C VAL A 145 4.72 -4.42 6.21
N ALA A 146 6.00 -4.76 6.31
CA ALA A 146 7.10 -3.82 6.09
C ALA A 146 8.24 -4.49 5.34
N VAL A 147 8.93 -3.72 4.50
CA VAL A 147 10.09 -4.19 3.73
C VAL A 147 11.34 -3.49 4.24
N ASN A 148 12.39 -4.25 4.49
CA ASN A 148 13.71 -3.67 4.71
C ASN A 148 14.27 -3.17 3.38
N PRO A 149 14.49 -1.86 3.20
CA PRO A 149 14.85 -1.30 1.91
C PRO A 149 16.28 -1.66 1.45
N VAL A 150 17.11 -2.16 2.37
CA VAL A 150 18.49 -2.54 2.08
C VAL A 150 18.61 -4.02 1.72
N THR A 151 17.90 -4.88 2.46
CA THR A 151 18.03 -6.34 2.29
C THR A 151 16.91 -6.96 1.46
N GLY A 152 15.80 -6.24 1.24
CA GLY A 152 14.60 -6.77 0.59
C GLY A 152 13.78 -7.72 1.47
N VAL A 153 14.22 -7.99 2.70
CA VAL A 153 13.50 -8.87 3.64
C VAL A 153 12.17 -8.22 4.04
N VAL A 154 11.10 -9.02 4.00
CA VAL A 154 9.74 -8.59 4.34
C VAL A 154 9.34 -9.16 5.70
N TYR A 155 8.74 -8.33 6.53
CA TYR A 155 8.23 -8.67 7.85
C TYR A 155 6.73 -8.50 7.87
N VAL A 156 6.01 -9.50 8.40
CA VAL A 156 4.55 -9.53 8.46
C VAL A 156 4.10 -9.84 9.89
N THR A 157 3.28 -8.98 10.46
CA THR A 157 2.68 -9.25 11.78
C THR A 157 1.45 -10.13 11.63
N ASN A 158 1.37 -11.20 12.43
CA ASN A 158 0.25 -12.15 12.46
C ASN A 158 -0.48 -11.97 13.79
N SER A 159 -1.60 -11.25 13.76
CA SER A 159 -2.23 -10.72 14.99
C SER A 159 -2.93 -11.79 15.84
N LEU A 160 -3.37 -12.91 15.27
CA LEU A 160 -3.98 -14.00 16.00
C LEU A 160 -2.98 -15.08 16.47
N ASP A 161 -1.76 -15.07 15.93
CA ASP A 161 -0.70 -16.01 16.34
C ASP A 161 0.30 -15.39 17.30
N ASP A 162 0.22 -14.08 17.58
CA ASP A 162 1.22 -13.35 18.35
C ASP A 162 2.66 -13.50 17.79
N THR A 163 2.78 -13.57 16.44
CA THR A 163 4.05 -13.84 15.74
C THR A 163 4.36 -12.80 14.67
N VAL A 164 5.59 -12.84 14.19
CA VAL A 164 6.04 -12.11 12.99
C VAL A 164 6.62 -13.11 12.00
N SER A 165 6.04 -13.19 10.81
CA SER A 165 6.61 -13.95 9.69
C SER A 165 7.70 -13.14 8.99
N VAL A 166 8.79 -13.81 8.59
CA VAL A 166 9.91 -13.23 7.85
C VAL A 166 9.99 -13.89 6.48
N ILE A 167 9.81 -13.10 5.42
CA ILE A 167 9.90 -13.57 4.03
C ILE A 167 11.26 -13.15 3.49
N THR A 168 12.07 -14.15 3.13
CA THR A 168 13.39 -13.99 2.52
C THR A 168 13.40 -14.65 1.15
N GLY A 169 14.22 -14.18 0.21
CA GLY A 169 14.48 -14.91 -1.02
C GLY A 169 13.93 -14.32 -2.31
N GLU A 170 13.42 -13.08 -2.30
CA GLU A 170 13.32 -12.31 -3.54
C GLU A 170 14.68 -11.63 -3.77
N PRO A 171 15.49 -12.04 -4.78
CA PRO A 171 16.70 -11.30 -5.11
C PRO A 171 16.29 -9.88 -5.53
N ALA A 172 16.95 -8.88 -4.93
CA ALA A 172 16.90 -7.52 -5.48
C ALA A 172 17.12 -7.64 -6.99
N ARG A 173 16.14 -7.18 -7.80
CA ARG A 173 16.34 -7.11 -9.26
C ARG A 173 17.58 -6.25 -9.47
N SER A 174 18.67 -6.88 -9.87
CA SER A 174 19.86 -6.17 -10.30
C SER A 174 19.41 -5.27 -11.45
N VAL A 175 19.44 -3.95 -11.24
CA VAL A 175 19.40 -2.99 -12.34
C VAL A 175 20.63 -3.33 -13.19
N CYS A 176 20.42 -4.09 -14.25
CA CYS A 176 21.44 -4.32 -15.25
C CYS A 176 21.70 -2.95 -15.90
N SER A 177 22.72 -2.24 -15.40
CA SER A 177 23.26 -1.08 -16.07
C SER A 177 23.81 -1.60 -17.40
N ALA A 178 23.06 -1.37 -18.47
CA ALA A 178 23.58 -1.53 -19.81
C ALA A 178 24.67 -0.47 -19.97
N ALA A 179 25.93 -0.91 -19.80
CA ALA A 179 27.06 -0.13 -20.26
C ALA A 179 27.02 -0.13 -21.80
N ILE A 180 26.91 1.04 -22.38
CA ILE A 180 27.15 1.34 -23.79
C ILE A 180 28.64 1.48 -23.98
#